data_67d935b7308ee3556e499515ad485cd4
#
_entry.id   67d935b7308ee3556e499515ad485cd4
#
_cell.length_a   1.000
_cell.length_b   1.000
_cell.length_c   1.000
_cell.angle_alpha   90.00
_cell.angle_beta   90.00
_cell.angle_gamma   90.00
#
_symmetry.space_group_name_H-M   'P 1'
#
loop_
_entity.id
_entity.type
_entity.pdbx_description
1 polymer ?
#
loop_
_entity_poly.entity_id
_entity_poly.type
_entity_poly.pdbx_seq_one_letter_code
_entity_poly.pdbx_strand_id
1 'polypeptide(L)'
;MNNIIGNSLVLLSLMTSLATSFLFFKKNYSHYLKTYIASCIFCFFSFIFLIYCFVISDFYVSAVYQNSHTTKPLIYKIAGSWGNHEGSMLLFICIIALYGFTFCYFSKNFDNKFKYLTVFFQNNLMMIFLIYLFFLSNPFDYVSSDPTQGLGLNPILQDPLLLIHPPFLYFGYIGFSLILSLVLSGLINNSFDSVWAKLSKKWVIISWIFLTIGILLGSIWAYYELGWGGYWFWDPVENASLMPWILSVALIHSLLIMEKSNTFKSWTALLAISTFALSLFGTFLVRSGILNSVHTFANDPERGLFILGIIILIIFFSLAIYIFKSDFVEKKNNIMFLSKENFLVFNNLFLILFLIIVIIGTVYPIVLSAIANQNISVGPFYYNTILAPFVFIFLFLMGTGPLMKWYKNDFNSKKNLIISIGLISCILALIISYFSSETNIIYILGLIFSFYLIVATIFELFFSSKNQLNFKQYLS
;
A
#
# COMPACT_ATOMS: atom_id res chain seq x y z
N MET A 1 -17.72 -28.56 -15.26
CA MET A 1 -16.35 -28.90 -15.71
C MET A 1 -15.36 -27.76 -15.41
N ASN A 2 -15.72 -26.51 -15.71
CA ASN A 2 -14.79 -25.36 -15.49
C ASN A 2 -14.45 -25.11 -14.01
N ASN A 3 -15.40 -25.33 -13.08
CA ASN A 3 -15.12 -25.27 -11.63
C ASN A 3 -14.01 -26.26 -11.21
N ILE A 4 -13.98 -27.48 -11.81
CA ILE A 4 -12.95 -28.49 -11.51
C ILE A 4 -11.58 -28.01 -12.01
N ILE A 5 -11.51 -27.45 -13.23
CA ILE A 5 -10.27 -26.92 -13.80
C ILE A 5 -9.72 -25.78 -12.92
N GLY A 6 -10.58 -24.81 -12.56
CA GLY A 6 -10.19 -23.70 -11.71
C GLY A 6 -9.68 -24.15 -10.35
N ASN A 7 -10.43 -25.04 -9.67
CA ASN A 7 -10.04 -25.63 -8.39
C ASN A 7 -8.71 -26.40 -8.49
N SER A 8 -8.50 -27.15 -9.59
CA SER A 8 -7.27 -27.89 -9.81
C SER A 8 -6.06 -26.94 -9.95
N LEU A 9 -6.21 -25.80 -10.63
CA LEU A 9 -5.15 -24.78 -10.78
C LEU A 9 -4.78 -24.15 -9.43
N VAL A 10 -5.78 -23.80 -8.60
CA VAL A 10 -5.53 -23.29 -7.24
C VAL A 10 -4.84 -24.34 -6.38
N LEU A 11 -5.31 -25.60 -6.43
CA LEU A 11 -4.71 -26.70 -5.69
C LEU A 11 -3.27 -26.97 -6.13
N LEU A 12 -2.97 -26.97 -7.44
CA LEU A 12 -1.62 -27.12 -7.96
C LEU A 12 -0.70 -25.99 -7.51
N SER A 13 -1.21 -24.74 -7.48
CA SER A 13 -0.48 -23.60 -6.92
C SER A 13 -0.16 -23.82 -5.44
N LEU A 14 -1.12 -24.29 -4.65
CA LEU A 14 -0.94 -24.57 -3.23
C LEU A 14 0.06 -25.70 -3.00
N MET A 15 -0.09 -26.82 -3.71
CA MET A 15 0.81 -28.00 -3.57
C MET A 15 2.24 -27.67 -3.96
N THR A 16 2.45 -26.92 -5.06
CA THR A 16 3.77 -26.48 -5.47
C THR A 16 4.37 -25.44 -4.52
N SER A 17 3.55 -24.61 -3.88
CA SER A 17 3.97 -23.68 -2.82
C SER A 17 4.42 -24.44 -1.56
N LEU A 18 3.70 -25.47 -1.14
CA LEU A 18 4.09 -26.38 -0.04
C LEU A 18 5.40 -27.09 -0.34
N ALA A 19 5.53 -27.64 -1.57
CA ALA A 19 6.77 -28.28 -2.03
C ALA A 19 7.96 -27.29 -2.01
N THR A 20 7.71 -26.03 -2.38
CA THR A 20 8.73 -24.96 -2.32
C THR A 20 9.23 -24.77 -0.89
N SER A 21 8.34 -24.61 0.09
CA SER A 21 8.75 -24.49 1.50
C SER A 21 9.51 -25.72 2.01
N PHE A 22 9.09 -26.92 1.64
CA PHE A 22 9.81 -28.15 1.98
C PHE A 22 11.22 -28.22 1.38
N LEU A 23 11.38 -27.84 0.10
CA LEU A 23 12.68 -27.83 -0.58
C LEU A 23 13.65 -26.80 -0.01
N PHE A 24 13.15 -25.68 0.52
CA PHE A 24 13.96 -24.70 1.24
C PHE A 24 14.60 -25.33 2.48
N PHE A 25 13.84 -26.03 3.32
CA PHE A 25 14.39 -26.71 4.51
C PHE A 25 15.35 -27.86 4.15
N LYS A 26 15.11 -28.55 3.03
CA LYS A 26 16.06 -29.55 2.49
C LYS A 26 17.31 -28.95 1.82
N LYS A 27 17.40 -27.61 1.75
CA LYS A 27 18.50 -26.88 1.08
C LYS A 27 18.70 -27.26 -0.39
N ASN A 28 17.64 -27.74 -1.05
CA ASN A 28 17.66 -28.08 -2.48
C ASN A 28 17.28 -26.86 -3.34
N TYR A 29 18.18 -25.89 -3.39
CA TYR A 29 17.92 -24.59 -4.01
C TYR A 29 17.75 -24.65 -5.54
N SER A 30 18.25 -25.70 -6.21
CA SER A 30 18.05 -25.88 -7.65
C SER A 30 16.59 -26.13 -8.02
N HIS A 31 15.90 -26.98 -7.27
CA HIS A 31 14.47 -27.26 -7.47
C HIS A 31 13.57 -26.23 -6.79
N TYR A 32 14.03 -25.65 -5.69
CA TYR A 32 13.32 -24.66 -4.91
C TYR A 32 12.78 -23.48 -5.72
N LEU A 33 13.64 -22.78 -6.50
CA LEU A 33 13.21 -21.66 -7.33
C LEU A 33 12.30 -22.11 -8.48
N LYS A 34 12.51 -23.31 -9.04
CA LYS A 34 11.66 -23.84 -10.11
C LYS A 34 10.26 -24.14 -9.61
N THR A 35 10.12 -24.75 -8.42
CA THR A 35 8.80 -25.02 -7.81
C THR A 35 8.09 -23.74 -7.41
N TYR A 36 8.82 -22.73 -6.90
CA TYR A 36 8.24 -21.42 -6.63
C TYR A 36 7.68 -20.75 -7.90
N ILE A 37 8.45 -20.74 -8.99
CA ILE A 37 8.01 -20.21 -10.27
C ILE A 37 6.78 -20.99 -10.79
N ALA A 38 6.76 -22.30 -10.66
CA ALA A 38 5.60 -23.11 -11.04
C ALA A 38 4.36 -22.75 -10.22
N SER A 39 4.51 -22.52 -8.90
CA SER A 39 3.42 -22.07 -8.05
C SER A 39 2.85 -20.71 -8.50
N CYS A 40 3.71 -19.74 -8.82
CA CYS A 40 3.29 -18.46 -9.38
C CYS A 40 2.55 -18.63 -10.71
N ILE A 41 3.04 -19.49 -11.60
CA ILE A 41 2.44 -19.75 -12.91
C ILE A 41 1.03 -20.34 -12.74
N PHE A 42 0.85 -21.35 -11.88
CA PHE A 42 -0.47 -21.93 -11.62
C PHE A 42 -1.43 -20.90 -11.01
N CYS A 43 -0.94 -20.04 -10.13
CA CYS A 43 -1.74 -18.94 -9.57
C CYS A 43 -2.21 -17.97 -10.68
N PHE A 44 -1.33 -17.56 -11.58
CA PHE A 44 -1.70 -16.69 -12.71
C PHE A 44 -2.69 -17.35 -13.65
N PHE A 45 -2.48 -18.63 -13.99
CA PHE A 45 -3.42 -19.36 -14.82
C PHE A 45 -4.80 -19.52 -14.15
N SER A 46 -4.85 -19.69 -12.83
CA SER A 46 -6.15 -19.75 -12.13
C SER A 46 -6.91 -18.45 -12.25
N PHE A 47 -6.25 -17.29 -12.15
CA PHE A 47 -6.89 -15.99 -12.31
C PHE A 47 -7.31 -15.71 -13.76
N ILE A 48 -6.47 -16.03 -14.74
CA ILE A 48 -6.81 -15.93 -16.16
C ILE A 48 -8.00 -16.84 -16.48
N PHE A 49 -8.04 -18.04 -15.91
CA PHE A 49 -9.15 -18.96 -16.07
C PHE A 49 -10.45 -18.45 -15.44
N LEU A 50 -10.37 -17.77 -14.28
CA LEU A 50 -11.52 -17.10 -13.69
C LEU A 50 -12.07 -16.01 -14.62
N ILE A 51 -11.19 -15.17 -15.20
CA ILE A 51 -11.59 -14.17 -16.21
C ILE A 51 -12.28 -14.85 -17.39
N TYR A 52 -11.75 -15.97 -17.89
CA TYR A 52 -12.38 -16.75 -18.97
C TYR A 52 -13.79 -17.19 -18.59
N CYS A 53 -14.01 -17.73 -17.38
CA CYS A 53 -15.35 -18.12 -16.90
C CYS A 53 -16.32 -16.93 -16.89
N PHE A 54 -15.88 -15.73 -16.50
CA PHE A 54 -16.70 -14.52 -16.58
C PHE A 54 -17.03 -14.11 -18.02
N VAL A 55 -16.07 -14.19 -18.92
CA VAL A 55 -16.25 -13.84 -20.34
C VAL A 55 -17.30 -14.73 -21.01
N ILE A 56 -17.24 -16.04 -20.79
CA ILE A 56 -18.19 -17.00 -21.34
C ILE A 56 -19.50 -17.08 -20.55
N SER A 57 -19.62 -16.37 -19.42
CA SER A 57 -20.79 -16.38 -18.52
C SER A 57 -21.13 -17.78 -18.00
N ASP A 58 -20.11 -18.51 -17.48
CA ASP A 58 -20.31 -19.83 -16.88
C ASP A 58 -20.92 -19.70 -15.47
N PHE A 59 -22.24 -19.72 -15.40
CA PHE A 59 -22.97 -19.56 -14.12
C PHE A 59 -22.90 -20.77 -13.19
N TYR A 60 -22.30 -21.88 -13.59
CA TYR A 60 -21.98 -22.96 -12.68
C TYR A 60 -20.80 -22.62 -11.74
N VAL A 61 -20.04 -21.58 -12.05
CA VAL A 61 -19.00 -21.02 -11.18
C VAL A 61 -19.61 -19.95 -10.28
N SER A 62 -19.55 -20.14 -8.96
CA SER A 62 -20.25 -19.30 -7.97
C SER A 62 -19.91 -17.82 -8.09
N ALA A 63 -18.64 -17.46 -8.24
CA ALA A 63 -18.24 -16.07 -8.42
C ALA A 63 -18.85 -15.43 -9.67
N VAL A 64 -19.01 -16.19 -10.77
CA VAL A 64 -19.63 -15.71 -12.02
C VAL A 64 -21.14 -15.58 -11.84
N TYR A 65 -21.80 -16.57 -11.22
CA TYR A 65 -23.23 -16.54 -10.95
C TYR A 65 -23.66 -15.31 -10.15
N GLN A 66 -22.95 -15.05 -9.07
CA GLN A 66 -23.28 -13.96 -8.15
C GLN A 66 -22.98 -12.55 -8.72
N ASN A 67 -22.03 -12.43 -9.67
CA ASN A 67 -21.48 -11.13 -10.06
C ASN A 67 -21.50 -10.86 -11.57
N SER A 68 -22.21 -11.65 -12.38
CA SER A 68 -22.27 -11.46 -13.83
C SER A 68 -23.68 -11.71 -14.38
N HIS A 69 -23.89 -11.29 -15.63
CA HIS A 69 -25.13 -11.50 -16.38
C HIS A 69 -24.80 -11.56 -17.87
N THR A 70 -25.57 -12.29 -18.70
CA THR A 70 -25.28 -12.44 -20.13
C THR A 70 -25.28 -11.12 -20.89
N THR A 71 -26.21 -10.19 -20.55
CA THR A 71 -26.35 -8.88 -21.19
C THR A 71 -25.28 -7.86 -20.82
N LYS A 72 -24.39 -8.19 -19.91
CA LYS A 72 -23.34 -7.27 -19.47
C LYS A 72 -22.31 -7.00 -20.55
N PRO A 73 -21.86 -5.74 -20.73
CA PRO A 73 -20.72 -5.43 -21.59
C PRO A 73 -19.46 -6.22 -21.15
N LEU A 74 -18.67 -6.67 -22.13
CA LEU A 74 -17.50 -7.52 -21.91
C LEU A 74 -16.54 -6.96 -20.85
N ILE A 75 -16.30 -5.66 -20.88
CA ILE A 75 -15.38 -4.99 -19.94
C ILE A 75 -15.83 -5.15 -18.48
N TYR A 76 -17.13 -5.07 -18.20
CA TYR A 76 -17.68 -5.28 -16.86
C TYR A 76 -17.80 -6.76 -16.48
N LYS A 77 -17.87 -7.68 -17.44
CA LYS A 77 -17.69 -9.11 -17.17
C LYS A 77 -16.28 -9.38 -16.67
N ILE A 78 -15.27 -8.85 -17.36
CA ILE A 78 -13.86 -8.98 -16.96
C ILE A 78 -13.66 -8.36 -15.57
N ALA A 79 -14.16 -7.14 -15.33
CA ALA A 79 -14.07 -6.47 -14.04
C ALA A 79 -14.77 -7.25 -12.92
N GLY A 80 -15.85 -7.96 -13.23
CA GLY A 80 -16.52 -8.85 -12.30
C GLY A 80 -15.58 -9.89 -11.67
N SER A 81 -14.50 -10.29 -12.35
CA SER A 81 -13.54 -11.26 -11.80
C SER A 81 -12.76 -10.74 -10.58
N TRP A 82 -12.64 -9.43 -10.38
CA TRP A 82 -12.06 -8.82 -9.17
C TRP A 82 -13.05 -7.93 -8.41
N GLY A 83 -14.23 -7.65 -8.96
CA GLY A 83 -15.30 -6.87 -8.32
C GLY A 83 -16.12 -7.66 -7.30
N ASN A 84 -15.61 -8.76 -6.78
CA ASN A 84 -16.27 -9.62 -5.81
C ASN A 84 -15.27 -10.11 -4.76
N HIS A 85 -15.77 -10.75 -3.69
CA HIS A 85 -14.97 -11.17 -2.54
C HIS A 85 -13.91 -12.21 -2.90
N GLU A 86 -14.32 -13.28 -3.58
CA GLU A 86 -13.49 -14.45 -3.89
C GLU A 86 -12.46 -14.12 -4.99
N GLY A 87 -12.91 -13.51 -6.07
CA GLY A 87 -12.05 -13.18 -7.20
C GLY A 87 -11.03 -12.09 -6.87
N SER A 88 -11.41 -11.10 -6.06
CA SER A 88 -10.46 -10.09 -5.58
C SER A 88 -9.39 -10.68 -4.65
N MET A 89 -9.71 -11.74 -3.88
CA MET A 89 -8.72 -12.46 -3.08
C MET A 89 -7.77 -13.27 -3.97
N LEU A 90 -8.26 -13.87 -5.04
CA LEU A 90 -7.39 -14.54 -6.00
C LEU A 90 -6.45 -13.54 -6.69
N LEU A 91 -6.94 -12.34 -7.07
CA LEU A 91 -6.10 -11.25 -7.57
C LEU A 91 -5.04 -10.82 -6.53
N PHE A 92 -5.43 -10.71 -5.26
CA PHE A 92 -4.52 -10.42 -4.15
C PHE A 92 -3.34 -11.39 -4.12
N ILE A 93 -3.61 -12.69 -4.21
CA ILE A 93 -2.58 -13.74 -4.21
C ILE A 93 -1.73 -13.67 -5.47
N CYS A 94 -2.33 -13.42 -6.64
CA CYS A 94 -1.60 -13.22 -7.88
C CYS A 94 -0.62 -12.06 -7.81
N ILE A 95 -0.96 -10.98 -7.12
CA ILE A 95 -0.05 -9.84 -6.96
C ILE A 95 1.10 -10.19 -6.00
N ILE A 96 0.86 -10.93 -4.90
CA ILE A 96 1.94 -11.49 -4.07
C ILE A 96 2.89 -12.33 -4.94
N ALA A 97 2.33 -13.24 -5.75
CA ALA A 97 3.09 -14.07 -6.68
C ALA A 97 3.91 -13.24 -7.68
N LEU A 98 3.31 -12.18 -8.24
CA LEU A 98 3.95 -11.31 -9.23
C LEU A 98 5.15 -10.55 -8.65
N TYR A 99 5.00 -9.96 -7.47
CA TYR A 99 6.10 -9.28 -6.80
C TYR A 99 7.26 -10.23 -6.49
N GLY A 100 6.98 -11.43 -6.02
CA GLY A 100 8.00 -12.40 -5.77
C GLY A 100 8.64 -12.98 -7.05
N PHE A 101 7.85 -13.21 -8.09
CA PHE A 101 8.34 -13.65 -9.40
C PHE A 101 9.26 -12.59 -10.03
N THR A 102 8.83 -11.33 -10.05
CA THR A 102 9.64 -10.22 -10.57
C THR A 102 10.90 -10.01 -9.74
N PHE A 103 10.83 -10.14 -8.41
CA PHE A 103 12.00 -10.12 -7.55
C PHE A 103 13.01 -11.23 -7.94
N CYS A 104 12.56 -12.45 -8.18
CA CYS A 104 13.45 -13.55 -8.64
C CYS A 104 14.22 -13.18 -9.92
N TYR A 105 13.56 -12.51 -10.86
CA TYR A 105 14.15 -12.10 -12.12
C TYR A 105 15.16 -10.96 -11.95
N PHE A 106 14.82 -9.93 -11.17
CA PHE A 106 15.64 -8.72 -10.99
C PHE A 106 16.65 -8.82 -9.84
N SER A 107 16.68 -9.92 -9.09
CA SER A 107 17.54 -10.09 -7.90
C SER A 107 18.97 -10.58 -8.19
N LYS A 108 19.49 -10.42 -9.42
CA LYS A 108 20.83 -10.91 -9.83
C LYS A 108 21.97 -10.33 -8.99
N ASN A 109 21.78 -9.13 -8.43
CA ASN A 109 22.80 -8.40 -7.66
C ASN A 109 22.74 -8.68 -6.14
N PHE A 110 21.83 -9.56 -5.70
CA PHE A 110 21.71 -9.93 -4.29
C PHE A 110 22.46 -11.23 -4.01
N ASP A 111 22.93 -11.37 -2.77
CA ASP A 111 23.47 -12.65 -2.28
C ASP A 111 22.41 -13.76 -2.40
N ASN A 112 22.85 -14.96 -2.78
CA ASN A 112 21.97 -16.09 -2.99
C ASN A 112 21.17 -16.47 -1.74
N LYS A 113 21.80 -16.41 -0.54
CA LYS A 113 21.14 -16.72 0.72
C LYS A 113 20.01 -15.70 1.02
N PHE A 114 20.30 -14.42 0.82
CA PHE A 114 19.31 -13.36 0.94
C PHE A 114 18.14 -13.57 -0.04
N LYS A 115 18.44 -13.86 -1.30
CA LYS A 115 17.43 -14.14 -2.33
C LYS A 115 16.52 -15.31 -1.94
N TYR A 116 17.10 -16.43 -1.50
CA TYR A 116 16.32 -17.61 -1.11
C TYR A 116 15.45 -17.35 0.11
N LEU A 117 15.95 -16.60 1.11
CA LEU A 117 15.15 -16.19 2.27
C LEU A 117 13.99 -15.29 1.86
N THR A 118 14.22 -14.32 0.96
CA THR A 118 13.16 -13.43 0.49
C THR A 118 12.06 -14.20 -0.22
N VAL A 119 12.43 -15.11 -1.12
CA VAL A 119 11.46 -15.98 -1.80
C VAL A 119 10.75 -16.91 -0.82
N PHE A 120 11.43 -17.38 0.23
CA PHE A 120 10.81 -18.21 1.26
C PHE A 120 9.69 -17.44 2.00
N PHE A 121 9.94 -16.22 2.43
CA PHE A 121 8.91 -15.42 3.09
C PHE A 121 7.76 -15.07 2.13
N GLN A 122 8.09 -14.69 0.90
CA GLN A 122 7.07 -14.36 -0.10
C GLN A 122 6.20 -15.56 -0.47
N ASN A 123 6.81 -16.76 -0.60
CA ASN A 123 6.10 -18.01 -0.83
C ASN A 123 5.19 -18.37 0.35
N ASN A 124 5.64 -18.19 1.59
CA ASN A 124 4.81 -18.51 2.75
C ASN A 124 3.63 -17.54 2.89
N LEU A 125 3.81 -16.25 2.57
CA LEU A 125 2.69 -15.31 2.48
C LEU A 125 1.68 -15.76 1.42
N MET A 126 2.14 -16.10 0.21
CA MET A 126 1.30 -16.63 -0.85
C MET A 126 0.56 -17.91 -0.40
N MET A 127 1.26 -18.84 0.24
CA MET A 127 0.72 -20.11 0.73
C MET A 127 -0.41 -19.93 1.75
N ILE A 128 -0.23 -19.04 2.72
CA ILE A 128 -1.23 -18.75 3.75
C ILE A 128 -2.52 -18.24 3.11
N PHE A 129 -2.41 -17.31 2.15
CA PHE A 129 -3.58 -16.78 1.45
C PHE A 129 -4.17 -17.78 0.44
N LEU A 130 -3.38 -18.70 -0.15
CA LEU A 130 -3.90 -19.81 -0.96
C LEU A 130 -4.73 -20.79 -0.11
N ILE A 131 -4.29 -21.10 1.12
CA ILE A 131 -5.05 -21.91 2.06
C ILE A 131 -6.39 -21.21 2.38
N TYR A 132 -6.34 -19.92 2.72
CA TYR A 132 -7.55 -19.14 2.97
C TYR A 132 -8.49 -19.14 1.76
N LEU A 133 -7.97 -18.90 0.56
CA LEU A 133 -8.76 -18.89 -0.66
C LEU A 133 -9.43 -20.26 -0.91
N PHE A 134 -8.67 -21.33 -0.82
CA PHE A 134 -9.15 -22.68 -1.17
C PHE A 134 -10.25 -23.17 -0.24
N PHE A 135 -10.13 -22.91 1.07
CA PHE A 135 -11.05 -23.45 2.07
C PHE A 135 -12.19 -22.51 2.46
N LEU A 136 -12.00 -21.18 2.35
CA LEU A 136 -12.96 -20.20 2.90
C LEU A 136 -13.49 -19.20 1.88
N SER A 137 -12.80 -18.99 0.75
CA SER A 137 -13.17 -17.93 -0.19
C SER A 137 -12.91 -18.35 -1.65
N ASN A 138 -13.43 -19.53 -2.01
CA ASN A 138 -13.12 -20.16 -3.29
C ASN A 138 -13.97 -19.59 -4.43
N PRO A 139 -13.37 -18.93 -5.45
CA PRO A 139 -14.14 -18.37 -6.55
C PRO A 139 -14.72 -19.44 -7.50
N PHE A 140 -14.21 -20.68 -7.42
CA PHE A 140 -14.61 -21.79 -8.30
C PHE A 140 -15.61 -22.75 -7.64
N ASP A 141 -16.27 -22.36 -6.55
CA ASP A 141 -17.32 -23.16 -5.95
C ASP A 141 -18.45 -23.43 -6.94
N TYR A 142 -19.02 -24.64 -6.88
CA TYR A 142 -20.02 -25.09 -7.81
C TYR A 142 -21.42 -24.67 -7.39
N VAL A 143 -22.21 -24.15 -8.34
CA VAL A 143 -23.63 -23.83 -8.18
C VAL A 143 -24.47 -25.01 -8.68
N SER A 144 -25.20 -25.65 -7.80
CA SER A 144 -25.99 -26.87 -8.10
C SER A 144 -27.41 -26.62 -8.64
N SER A 145 -27.86 -25.36 -8.66
CA SER A 145 -29.26 -24.99 -8.97
C SER A 145 -29.56 -24.91 -10.48
N ASP A 146 -28.66 -25.37 -11.36
CA ASP A 146 -28.76 -25.26 -12.82
C ASP A 146 -29.13 -23.85 -13.33
N PRO A 147 -28.29 -22.87 -13.03
CA PRO A 147 -28.64 -21.47 -13.29
C PRO A 147 -28.60 -21.14 -14.78
N THR A 148 -29.70 -20.65 -15.31
CA THR A 148 -29.80 -20.16 -16.69
C THR A 148 -29.24 -18.72 -16.84
N GLN A 149 -29.16 -17.98 -15.73
CA GLN A 149 -28.71 -16.59 -15.70
C GLN A 149 -28.04 -16.28 -14.37
N GLY A 150 -27.11 -15.31 -14.37
CA GLY A 150 -26.46 -14.80 -13.15
C GLY A 150 -27.23 -13.64 -12.52
N LEU A 151 -26.91 -13.35 -11.25
CA LEU A 151 -27.58 -12.32 -10.44
C LEU A 151 -27.19 -10.88 -10.84
N GLY A 152 -26.10 -10.73 -11.59
CA GLY A 152 -25.58 -9.43 -12.03
C GLY A 152 -24.57 -8.80 -11.08
N LEU A 153 -23.86 -7.80 -11.54
CA LEU A 153 -22.95 -6.97 -10.74
C LEU A 153 -23.72 -5.77 -10.19
N ASN A 154 -23.41 -5.35 -8.98
CA ASN A 154 -23.97 -4.13 -8.41
C ASN A 154 -23.81 -2.96 -9.43
N PRO A 155 -24.89 -2.20 -9.75
CA PRO A 155 -24.83 -1.10 -10.70
C PRO A 155 -23.75 -0.06 -10.40
N ILE A 156 -23.51 0.27 -9.14
CA ILE A 156 -22.45 1.20 -8.69
C ILE A 156 -21.06 0.74 -9.15
N LEU A 157 -20.86 -0.58 -9.30
CA LEU A 157 -19.59 -1.16 -9.75
C LEU A 157 -19.43 -1.13 -11.29
N GLN A 158 -20.42 -0.63 -12.03
CA GLN A 158 -20.39 -0.56 -13.49
C GLN A 158 -19.91 0.82 -13.96
N ASP A 159 -18.78 1.26 -13.46
CA ASP A 159 -18.12 2.52 -13.78
C ASP A 159 -16.69 2.28 -14.33
N PRO A 160 -16.24 3.06 -15.35
CA PRO A 160 -14.90 2.88 -15.92
C PRO A 160 -13.75 3.07 -14.92
N LEU A 161 -13.86 4.03 -13.97
CA LEU A 161 -12.81 4.22 -12.96
C LEU A 161 -12.81 3.10 -11.92
N LEU A 162 -13.99 2.61 -11.54
CA LEU A 162 -14.07 1.47 -10.65
C LEU A 162 -13.51 0.18 -11.27
N LEU A 163 -13.48 0.10 -12.59
CA LEU A 163 -12.87 -1.02 -13.29
C LEU A 163 -11.34 -1.06 -13.08
N ILE A 164 -10.66 0.09 -13.10
CA ILE A 164 -9.20 0.19 -13.04
C ILE A 164 -8.67 0.52 -11.63
N HIS A 165 -9.43 1.26 -10.82
CA HIS A 165 -9.03 1.69 -9.48
C HIS A 165 -8.64 0.53 -8.53
N PRO A 166 -9.43 -0.57 -8.36
CA PRO A 166 -9.09 -1.62 -7.42
C PRO A 166 -7.80 -2.37 -7.77
N PRO A 167 -7.52 -2.74 -9.04
CA PRO A 167 -6.23 -3.30 -9.40
C PRO A 167 -5.04 -2.40 -9.02
N PHE A 168 -5.10 -1.09 -9.27
CA PHE A 168 -4.03 -0.17 -8.88
C PHE A 168 -3.82 -0.13 -7.37
N LEU A 169 -4.90 -0.07 -6.58
CA LEU A 169 -4.82 -0.18 -5.12
C LEU A 169 -4.14 -1.48 -4.69
N TYR A 170 -4.55 -2.61 -5.27
CA TYR A 170 -3.98 -3.92 -4.96
C TYR A 170 -2.50 -4.00 -5.29
N PHE A 171 -2.07 -3.54 -6.47
CA PHE A 171 -0.64 -3.45 -6.80
C PHE A 171 0.13 -2.58 -5.80
N GLY A 172 -0.49 -1.54 -5.26
CA GLY A 172 0.11 -0.68 -4.26
C GLY A 172 0.28 -1.38 -2.91
N TYR A 173 -0.81 -1.62 -2.20
CA TYR A 173 -0.72 -2.06 -0.80
C TYR A 173 -0.24 -3.52 -0.65
N ILE A 174 -0.53 -4.42 -1.61
CA ILE A 174 -0.01 -5.79 -1.59
C ILE A 174 1.48 -5.83 -1.91
N GLY A 175 1.98 -4.88 -2.70
CA GLY A 175 3.41 -4.78 -3.01
C GLY A 175 4.29 -4.65 -1.77
N PHE A 176 3.76 -4.14 -0.66
CA PHE A 176 4.47 -4.11 0.63
C PHE A 176 4.71 -5.51 1.24
N SER A 177 4.09 -6.57 0.72
CA SER A 177 4.42 -7.97 1.08
C SER A 177 5.87 -8.32 0.74
N LEU A 178 6.36 -7.85 -0.42
CA LEU A 178 7.76 -8.03 -0.80
C LEU A 178 8.68 -7.24 0.14
N ILE A 179 8.27 -6.04 0.56
CA ILE A 179 9.07 -5.22 1.48
C ILE A 179 9.21 -5.92 2.83
N LEU A 180 8.14 -6.50 3.37
CA LEU A 180 8.21 -7.34 4.56
C LEU A 180 9.20 -8.50 4.35
N SER A 181 9.08 -9.23 3.24
CA SER A 181 9.97 -10.36 2.92
C SER A 181 11.44 -9.93 2.82
N LEU A 182 11.73 -8.76 2.24
CA LEU A 182 13.07 -8.17 2.15
C LEU A 182 13.63 -7.81 3.53
N VAL A 183 12.81 -7.21 4.42
CA VAL A 183 13.23 -6.85 5.78
C VAL A 183 13.57 -8.10 6.59
N LEU A 184 12.66 -9.08 6.63
CA LEU A 184 12.87 -10.31 7.39
C LEU A 184 14.12 -11.06 6.91
N SER A 185 14.34 -11.10 5.60
CA SER A 185 15.52 -11.70 5.00
C SER A 185 16.80 -10.94 5.34
N GLY A 186 16.76 -9.61 5.30
CA GLY A 186 17.88 -8.75 5.67
C GLY A 186 18.29 -8.91 7.14
N LEU A 187 17.30 -9.01 8.02
CA LEU A 187 17.52 -9.26 9.45
C LEU A 187 18.17 -10.63 9.71
N ILE A 188 17.62 -11.71 9.11
CA ILE A 188 18.14 -13.08 9.30
C ILE A 188 19.51 -13.26 8.65
N ASN A 189 19.75 -12.61 7.50
CA ASN A 189 21.02 -12.69 6.78
C ASN A 189 22.10 -11.73 7.29
N ASN A 190 21.80 -10.89 8.29
CA ASN A 190 22.66 -9.81 8.78
C ASN A 190 23.12 -8.84 7.67
N SER A 191 22.30 -8.66 6.63
CA SER A 191 22.57 -7.80 5.47
C SER A 191 21.68 -6.56 5.45
N PHE A 192 21.18 -6.14 6.61
CA PHE A 192 20.31 -4.96 6.76
C PHE A 192 21.16 -3.70 6.90
N ASP A 193 21.61 -3.16 5.77
CA ASP A 193 22.57 -2.05 5.66
C ASP A 193 22.19 -1.03 4.57
N SER A 194 23.08 -0.09 4.29
CA SER A 194 22.86 0.96 3.26
C SER A 194 22.70 0.40 1.84
N VAL A 195 23.32 -0.74 1.51
CA VAL A 195 23.18 -1.40 0.21
C VAL A 195 21.79 -2.01 0.10
N TRP A 196 21.34 -2.68 1.16
CA TRP A 196 19.97 -3.19 1.27
C TRP A 196 18.96 -2.07 1.12
N ALA A 197 19.15 -0.93 1.80
CA ALA A 197 18.25 0.21 1.74
C ALA A 197 18.11 0.77 0.31
N LYS A 198 19.24 0.91 -0.41
CA LYS A 198 19.26 1.37 -1.80
C LYS A 198 18.48 0.45 -2.74
N LEU A 199 18.63 -0.87 -2.58
CA LEU A 199 17.98 -1.86 -3.43
C LEU A 199 16.49 -1.99 -3.10
N SER A 200 16.13 -2.03 -1.81
CA SER A 200 14.75 -2.16 -1.34
C SER A 200 13.89 -0.92 -1.62
N LYS A 201 14.49 0.27 -1.59
CA LYS A 201 13.83 1.54 -1.86
C LYS A 201 13.06 1.55 -3.18
N LYS A 202 13.61 0.92 -4.24
CA LYS A 202 12.95 0.86 -5.56
C LYS A 202 11.58 0.15 -5.47
N TRP A 203 11.50 -0.92 -4.73
CA TRP A 203 10.26 -1.68 -4.55
C TRP A 203 9.23 -0.92 -3.73
N VAL A 204 9.67 -0.20 -2.68
CA VAL A 204 8.79 0.68 -1.90
C VAL A 204 8.20 1.78 -2.78
N ILE A 205 9.03 2.43 -3.60
CA ILE A 205 8.58 3.51 -4.51
C ILE A 205 7.58 2.96 -5.54
N ILE A 206 7.82 1.79 -6.13
CA ILE A 206 6.88 1.16 -7.07
C ILE A 206 5.53 0.93 -6.40
N SER A 207 5.51 0.31 -5.22
CA SER A 207 4.28 0.07 -4.46
C SER A 207 3.58 1.38 -4.09
N TRP A 208 4.33 2.39 -3.65
CA TRP A 208 3.78 3.71 -3.31
C TRP A 208 3.18 4.43 -4.53
N ILE A 209 3.80 4.35 -5.71
CA ILE A 209 3.26 4.94 -6.94
C ILE A 209 1.91 4.29 -7.29
N PHE A 210 1.83 2.95 -7.30
CA PHE A 210 0.58 2.25 -7.57
C PHE A 210 -0.51 2.61 -6.55
N LEU A 211 -0.17 2.67 -5.27
CA LEU A 211 -1.10 3.04 -4.21
C LEU A 211 -1.58 4.49 -4.38
N THR A 212 -0.67 5.42 -4.72
CA THR A 212 -1.01 6.83 -4.98
C THR A 212 -1.99 6.97 -6.15
N ILE A 213 -1.71 6.29 -7.27
CA ILE A 213 -2.59 6.28 -8.44
C ILE A 213 -3.94 5.67 -8.07
N GLY A 214 -3.93 4.54 -7.34
CA GLY A 214 -5.15 3.88 -6.90
C GLY A 214 -6.01 4.78 -6.02
N ILE A 215 -5.44 5.44 -5.02
CA ILE A 215 -6.15 6.39 -4.15
C ILE A 215 -6.72 7.54 -4.99
N LEU A 216 -5.92 8.13 -5.89
CA LEU A 216 -6.37 9.23 -6.74
C LEU A 216 -7.56 8.84 -7.62
N LEU A 217 -7.49 7.68 -8.29
CA LEU A 217 -8.59 7.19 -9.13
C LEU A 217 -9.86 6.93 -8.30
N GLY A 218 -9.73 6.39 -7.09
CA GLY A 218 -10.84 6.20 -6.17
C GLY A 218 -11.46 7.50 -5.69
N SER A 219 -10.64 8.51 -5.40
CA SER A 219 -11.12 9.85 -5.03
C SER A 219 -11.91 10.53 -6.17
N ILE A 220 -11.45 10.39 -7.42
CA ILE A 220 -12.15 10.92 -8.59
C ILE A 220 -13.49 10.19 -8.78
N TRP A 221 -13.51 8.86 -8.65
CA TRP A 221 -14.73 8.06 -8.72
C TRP A 221 -15.74 8.48 -7.63
N ALA A 222 -15.29 8.59 -6.39
CA ALA A 222 -16.16 9.00 -5.28
C ALA A 222 -16.75 10.40 -5.48
N TYR A 223 -15.97 11.32 -6.07
CA TYR A 223 -16.40 12.69 -6.33
C TYR A 223 -17.65 12.77 -7.23
N TYR A 224 -17.69 12.05 -8.34
CA TYR A 224 -18.80 12.16 -9.27
C TYR A 224 -19.88 11.08 -9.07
N GLU A 225 -19.53 9.88 -8.57
CA GLU A 225 -20.48 8.77 -8.46
C GLU A 225 -21.27 8.84 -7.14
N LEU A 226 -20.61 9.19 -6.04
CA LEU A 226 -21.25 9.22 -4.72
C LEU A 226 -21.87 10.57 -4.38
N GLY A 227 -21.59 11.62 -5.18
CA GLY A 227 -22.18 12.94 -4.99
C GLY A 227 -21.77 13.63 -3.69
N TRP A 228 -20.63 13.28 -3.12
CA TRP A 228 -20.18 13.81 -1.84
C TRP A 228 -19.68 15.27 -1.90
N GLY A 229 -19.50 15.83 -3.09
CA GLY A 229 -19.10 17.24 -3.28
C GLY A 229 -17.62 17.52 -3.00
N GLY A 230 -16.77 16.51 -2.87
CA GLY A 230 -15.33 16.63 -2.65
C GLY A 230 -14.58 15.37 -3.01
N TYR A 231 -13.25 15.46 -3.00
CA TYR A 231 -12.37 14.33 -3.36
C TYR A 231 -12.08 13.38 -2.21
N TRP A 232 -12.33 13.80 -0.95
CA TRP A 232 -11.97 13.03 0.23
C TRP A 232 -12.94 13.30 1.36
N PHE A 233 -13.52 12.26 1.90
CA PHE A 233 -14.55 12.34 2.94
C PHE A 233 -14.16 11.68 4.25
N TRP A 234 -12.93 11.19 4.35
CA TRP A 234 -12.50 10.45 5.52
C TRP A 234 -13.35 9.20 5.78
N ASP A 235 -13.91 8.63 4.71
CA ASP A 235 -14.60 7.35 4.80
C ASP A 235 -13.64 6.29 5.36
N PRO A 236 -14.09 5.36 6.23
CA PRO A 236 -13.22 4.34 6.80
C PRO A 236 -12.48 3.49 5.77
N VAL A 237 -13.05 3.26 4.57
CA VAL A 237 -12.38 2.52 3.49
C VAL A 237 -11.33 3.38 2.79
N GLU A 238 -11.59 4.69 2.59
CA GLU A 238 -10.57 5.64 2.15
C GLU A 238 -9.40 5.66 3.13
N ASN A 239 -9.69 5.79 4.43
CA ASN A 239 -8.69 5.79 5.49
C ASN A 239 -7.88 4.48 5.52
N ALA A 240 -8.51 3.33 5.25
CA ALA A 240 -7.84 2.03 5.18
C ALA A 240 -6.73 2.00 4.13
N SER A 241 -6.91 2.68 2.99
CA SER A 241 -5.88 2.82 1.95
C SER A 241 -4.84 3.89 2.27
N LEU A 242 -5.25 4.96 2.97
CA LEU A 242 -4.39 6.08 3.36
C LEU A 242 -3.36 5.69 4.43
N MET A 243 -3.71 4.81 5.38
CA MET A 243 -2.81 4.38 6.45
C MET A 243 -1.48 3.78 5.92
N PRO A 244 -1.46 2.75 5.05
CA PRO A 244 -0.23 2.22 4.49
C PRO A 244 0.46 3.23 3.55
N TRP A 245 -0.29 4.15 2.90
CA TRP A 245 0.28 5.21 2.09
C TRP A 245 1.13 6.16 2.95
N ILE A 246 0.61 6.64 4.09
CA ILE A 246 1.34 7.51 5.03
C ILE A 246 2.62 6.82 5.53
N LEU A 247 2.52 5.56 5.96
CA LEU A 247 3.70 4.83 6.44
C LEU A 247 4.72 4.55 5.34
N SER A 248 4.28 4.33 4.11
CA SER A 248 5.22 4.11 3.00
C SER A 248 6.02 5.37 2.66
N VAL A 249 5.45 6.58 2.81
CA VAL A 249 6.20 7.84 2.71
C VAL A 249 7.24 7.95 3.82
N ALA A 250 6.86 7.66 5.07
CA ALA A 250 7.79 7.64 6.19
C ALA A 250 8.91 6.61 5.99
N LEU A 251 8.57 5.44 5.44
CA LEU A 251 9.53 4.40 5.09
C LEU A 251 10.51 4.86 3.99
N ILE A 252 10.03 5.54 2.95
CA ILE A 252 10.90 6.12 1.90
C ILE A 252 11.89 7.10 2.51
N HIS A 253 11.45 8.01 3.39
CA HIS A 253 12.32 8.95 4.10
C HIS A 253 13.38 8.22 4.95
N SER A 254 12.97 7.19 5.69
CA SER A 254 13.88 6.39 6.52
C SER A 254 14.90 5.62 5.68
N LEU A 255 14.47 5.04 4.53
CA LEU A 255 15.37 4.38 3.57
C LEU A 255 16.38 5.34 2.95
N LEU A 256 16.00 6.60 2.67
CA LEU A 256 16.92 7.62 2.19
C LEU A 256 18.01 7.94 3.22
N ILE A 257 17.65 8.07 4.50
CA ILE A 257 18.61 8.28 5.58
C ILE A 257 19.50 7.05 5.72
N MET A 258 18.92 5.85 5.77
CA MET A 258 19.67 4.59 5.93
C MET A 258 20.63 4.34 4.74
N GLU A 259 20.25 4.67 3.51
CA GLU A 259 21.12 4.57 2.34
C GLU A 259 22.34 5.48 2.46
N LYS A 260 22.18 6.70 3.00
CA LYS A 260 23.27 7.70 3.10
C LYS A 260 24.15 7.51 4.33
N SER A 261 23.56 7.24 5.48
CA SER A 261 24.28 7.25 6.78
C SER A 261 24.45 5.88 7.43
N ASN A 262 23.76 4.85 6.90
CA ASN A 262 23.67 3.52 7.52
C ASN A 262 23.14 3.53 8.97
N THR A 263 22.31 4.54 9.30
CA THR A 263 21.63 4.74 10.58
C THR A 263 20.13 4.51 10.43
N PHE A 264 19.34 4.63 11.50
CA PHE A 264 17.87 4.43 11.51
C PHE A 264 17.42 3.02 11.09
N LYS A 265 18.27 2.01 11.28
CA LYS A 265 17.96 0.62 10.92
C LYS A 265 16.73 0.10 11.64
N SER A 266 16.68 0.26 12.96
CA SER A 266 15.58 -0.17 13.81
C SER A 266 14.26 0.47 13.36
N TRP A 267 14.27 1.78 13.17
CA TRP A 267 13.12 2.55 12.71
C TRP A 267 12.64 2.10 11.33
N THR A 268 13.57 1.92 10.38
CA THR A 268 13.26 1.44 9.02
C THR A 268 12.63 0.05 9.04
N ALA A 269 13.14 -0.88 9.86
CA ALA A 269 12.59 -2.21 9.98
C ALA A 269 11.15 -2.19 10.53
N LEU A 270 10.91 -1.42 11.60
CA LEU A 270 9.57 -1.29 12.19
C LEU A 270 8.58 -0.62 11.22
N LEU A 271 8.99 0.44 10.52
CA LEU A 271 8.14 1.07 9.50
C LEU A 271 7.75 0.09 8.39
N ALA A 272 8.69 -0.73 7.91
CA ALA A 272 8.43 -1.69 6.84
C ALA A 272 7.46 -2.80 7.29
N ILE A 273 7.65 -3.35 8.49
CA ILE A 273 6.74 -4.34 9.09
C ILE A 273 5.33 -3.72 9.24
N SER A 274 5.24 -2.52 9.82
CA SER A 274 3.98 -1.82 10.07
C SER A 274 3.26 -1.44 8.77
N THR A 275 3.98 -1.07 7.70
CA THR A 275 3.37 -0.71 6.41
C THR A 275 2.58 -1.88 5.83
N PHE A 276 3.14 -3.09 5.82
CA PHE A 276 2.41 -4.26 5.34
C PHE A 276 1.32 -4.70 6.33
N ALA A 277 1.57 -4.60 7.63
CA ALA A 277 0.55 -4.89 8.65
C ALA A 277 -0.69 -4.01 8.49
N LEU A 278 -0.52 -2.70 8.22
CA LEU A 278 -1.63 -1.78 7.95
C LEU A 278 -2.31 -2.05 6.61
N SER A 279 -1.58 -2.52 5.59
CA SER A 279 -2.19 -2.98 4.33
C SER A 279 -3.13 -4.17 4.56
N LEU A 280 -2.71 -5.13 5.38
CA LEU A 280 -3.56 -6.27 5.77
C LEU A 280 -4.70 -5.83 6.68
N PHE A 281 -4.46 -4.91 7.61
CA PHE A 281 -5.50 -4.35 8.47
C PHE A 281 -6.58 -3.63 7.65
N GLY A 282 -6.19 -2.85 6.63
CA GLY A 282 -7.13 -2.27 5.66
C GLY A 282 -7.95 -3.35 4.93
N THR A 283 -7.31 -4.44 4.50
CA THR A 283 -7.99 -5.59 3.89
C THR A 283 -9.00 -6.23 4.85
N PHE A 284 -8.65 -6.36 6.12
CA PHE A 284 -9.55 -6.84 7.17
C PHE A 284 -10.75 -5.90 7.35
N LEU A 285 -10.52 -4.60 7.50
CA LEU A 285 -11.57 -3.61 7.69
C LEU A 285 -12.61 -3.66 6.56
N VAL A 286 -12.16 -3.71 5.31
CA VAL A 286 -13.04 -3.71 4.13
C VAL A 286 -13.84 -5.02 4.00
N ARG A 287 -13.26 -6.16 4.42
CA ARG A 287 -13.85 -7.49 4.21
C ARG A 287 -14.64 -8.03 5.40
N SER A 288 -14.39 -7.51 6.60
CA SER A 288 -15.06 -8.00 7.83
C SER A 288 -16.52 -7.59 7.94
N GLY A 289 -16.95 -6.61 7.14
CA GLY A 289 -18.28 -6.03 7.25
C GLY A 289 -18.54 -5.25 8.56
N ILE A 290 -17.49 -4.98 9.33
CA ILE A 290 -17.61 -4.22 10.59
C ILE A 290 -17.80 -2.73 10.32
N LEU A 291 -17.37 -2.26 9.13
CA LEU A 291 -17.48 -0.85 8.75
C LEU A 291 -18.83 -0.52 8.14
N ASN A 292 -19.45 0.56 8.61
CA ASN A 292 -20.55 1.21 7.92
C ASN A 292 -19.97 2.15 6.84
N SER A 293 -19.77 1.62 5.64
CA SER A 293 -19.28 2.38 4.49
C SER A 293 -20.04 1.98 3.23
N VAL A 294 -20.24 2.94 2.33
CA VAL A 294 -20.81 2.69 0.99
C VAL A 294 -19.91 1.81 0.12
N HIS A 295 -18.65 1.64 0.50
CA HIS A 295 -17.67 0.78 -0.19
C HIS A 295 -17.67 -0.68 0.31
N THR A 296 -18.45 -1.01 1.34
CA THR A 296 -18.53 -2.38 1.85
C THR A 296 -19.64 -3.14 1.12
N PHE A 297 -19.27 -3.93 0.13
CA PHE A 297 -20.22 -4.67 -0.73
C PHE A 297 -20.59 -6.07 -0.20
N ALA A 298 -19.94 -6.55 0.85
CA ALA A 298 -20.22 -7.85 1.43
C ALA A 298 -19.84 -7.89 2.92
N ASN A 299 -20.79 -8.25 3.77
CA ASN A 299 -20.59 -8.49 5.19
C ASN A 299 -20.31 -9.98 5.40
N ASP A 300 -19.08 -10.32 5.76
CA ASP A 300 -18.72 -11.69 6.13
C ASP A 300 -17.80 -11.69 7.37
N PRO A 301 -18.39 -11.66 8.58
CA PRO A 301 -17.64 -11.61 9.83
C PRO A 301 -16.71 -12.82 10.03
N GLU A 302 -17.11 -14.01 9.58
CA GLU A 302 -16.30 -15.24 9.76
C GLU A 302 -15.01 -15.15 8.93
N ARG A 303 -15.11 -14.76 7.66
CA ARG A 303 -13.96 -14.52 6.80
C ARG A 303 -13.07 -13.38 7.34
N GLY A 304 -13.69 -12.34 7.92
CA GLY A 304 -13.00 -11.24 8.57
C GLY A 304 -12.15 -11.72 9.75
N LEU A 305 -12.70 -12.50 10.67
CA LEU A 305 -11.97 -13.04 11.82
C LEU A 305 -10.78 -13.91 11.41
N PHE A 306 -10.92 -14.68 10.35
CA PHE A 306 -9.81 -15.50 9.85
C PHE A 306 -8.66 -14.63 9.31
N ILE A 307 -8.98 -13.57 8.56
CA ILE A 307 -7.99 -12.60 8.10
C ILE A 307 -7.30 -11.92 9.29
N LEU A 308 -8.03 -11.56 10.33
CA LEU A 308 -7.46 -10.99 11.55
C LEU A 308 -6.47 -11.96 12.22
N GLY A 309 -6.81 -13.26 12.27
CA GLY A 309 -5.88 -14.29 12.76
C GLY A 309 -4.59 -14.36 11.94
N ILE A 310 -4.70 -14.31 10.62
CA ILE A 310 -3.51 -14.24 9.72
C ILE A 310 -2.67 -13.00 10.01
N ILE A 311 -3.29 -11.83 10.19
CA ILE A 311 -2.58 -10.58 10.50
C ILE A 311 -1.80 -10.71 11.80
N ILE A 312 -2.44 -11.20 12.87
CA ILE A 312 -1.80 -11.41 14.17
C ILE A 312 -0.59 -12.33 14.04
N LEU A 313 -0.72 -13.45 13.32
CA LEU A 313 0.38 -14.39 13.08
C LEU A 313 1.54 -13.72 12.33
N ILE A 314 1.26 -12.99 11.24
CA ILE A 314 2.30 -12.32 10.45
C ILE A 314 3.02 -11.27 11.29
N ILE A 315 2.29 -10.45 12.06
CA ILE A 315 2.88 -9.43 12.93
C ILE A 315 3.72 -10.09 14.02
N PHE A 316 3.19 -11.12 14.69
CA PHE A 316 3.89 -11.83 15.76
C PHE A 316 5.23 -12.41 15.27
N PHE A 317 5.24 -13.14 14.17
CA PHE A 317 6.47 -13.72 13.62
C PHE A 317 7.44 -12.64 13.12
N SER A 318 6.93 -11.57 12.51
CA SER A 318 7.77 -10.47 12.03
C SER A 318 8.46 -9.74 13.18
N LEU A 319 7.72 -9.43 14.25
CA LEU A 319 8.26 -8.79 15.44
C LEU A 319 9.19 -9.73 16.22
N ALA A 320 8.89 -11.03 16.28
CA ALA A 320 9.80 -12.01 16.89
C ALA A 320 11.15 -12.04 16.16
N ILE A 321 11.13 -12.13 14.80
CA ILE A 321 12.38 -12.07 14.03
C ILE A 321 13.10 -10.74 14.27
N TYR A 322 12.37 -9.62 14.30
CA TYR A 322 12.96 -8.33 14.61
C TYR A 322 13.65 -8.33 15.99
N ILE A 323 12.98 -8.75 17.05
CA ILE A 323 13.52 -8.77 18.42
C ILE A 323 14.77 -9.65 18.52
N PHE A 324 14.76 -10.85 17.91
CA PHE A 324 15.87 -11.78 18.01
C PHE A 324 17.04 -11.51 17.04
N LYS A 325 16.85 -10.63 16.03
CA LYS A 325 17.84 -10.39 14.98
C LYS A 325 18.24 -8.93 14.80
N SER A 326 17.71 -8.01 15.61
CA SER A 326 17.97 -6.57 15.48
C SER A 326 19.19 -6.08 16.29
N ASP A 327 20.26 -6.85 16.39
CA ASP A 327 21.52 -6.42 17.03
C ASP A 327 22.19 -5.30 16.21
N PHE A 328 21.49 -4.15 16.11
CA PHE A 328 22.01 -3.00 15.37
C PHE A 328 22.97 -2.20 16.24
N VAL A 329 24.26 -2.27 15.91
CA VAL A 329 25.21 -1.28 16.39
C VAL A 329 25.03 -0.02 15.54
N GLU A 330 24.18 0.90 15.99
CA GLU A 330 24.03 2.19 15.33
C GLU A 330 25.23 3.08 15.67
N LYS A 331 25.95 3.53 14.62
CA LYS A 331 26.97 4.56 14.79
C LYS A 331 26.31 5.84 15.26
N LYS A 332 26.77 6.41 16.38
CA LYS A 332 26.43 7.77 16.81
C LYS A 332 26.93 8.76 15.76
N ASN A 333 26.11 9.10 14.78
CA ASN A 333 26.38 10.24 13.92
C ASN A 333 25.76 11.47 14.59
N ASN A 334 26.54 12.53 14.77
CA ASN A 334 26.02 13.81 15.23
C ASN A 334 25.16 14.41 14.09
N ILE A 335 23.86 14.16 14.12
CA ILE A 335 22.91 14.75 13.18
C ILE A 335 22.79 16.24 13.54
N MET A 336 23.15 17.10 12.60
CA MET A 336 22.99 18.54 12.78
C MET A 336 21.52 18.95 12.73
N PHE A 337 21.05 19.81 13.65
CA PHE A 337 19.64 20.12 13.86
C PHE A 337 18.93 20.64 12.59
N LEU A 338 19.60 21.48 11.77
CA LEU A 338 19.05 22.04 10.52
C LEU A 338 19.70 21.38 9.28
N SER A 339 19.83 20.07 9.28
CA SER A 339 20.31 19.26 8.14
C SER A 339 19.17 18.57 7.40
N LYS A 340 19.40 18.14 6.18
CA LYS A 340 18.41 17.41 5.37
C LYS A 340 17.90 16.15 6.08
N GLU A 341 18.79 15.44 6.76
CA GLU A 341 18.43 14.25 7.54
C GLU A 341 17.39 14.57 8.61
N ASN A 342 17.62 15.65 9.35
CA ASN A 342 16.73 16.00 10.47
C ASN A 342 15.37 16.50 9.98
N PHE A 343 15.31 17.18 8.85
CA PHE A 343 14.04 17.52 8.21
C PHE A 343 13.25 16.26 7.79
N LEU A 344 13.92 15.22 7.28
CA LEU A 344 13.28 13.93 6.99
C LEU A 344 12.78 13.24 8.27
N VAL A 345 13.53 13.33 9.36
CA VAL A 345 13.09 12.80 10.68
C VAL A 345 11.85 13.55 11.18
N PHE A 346 11.85 14.88 11.12
CA PHE A 346 10.67 15.65 11.50
C PHE A 346 9.46 15.31 10.63
N ASN A 347 9.64 15.19 9.31
CA ASN A 347 8.57 14.75 8.41
C ASN A 347 8.02 13.37 8.84
N ASN A 348 8.89 12.43 9.21
CA ASN A 348 8.44 11.12 9.70
C ASN A 348 7.62 11.24 10.99
N LEU A 349 8.00 12.10 11.93
CA LEU A 349 7.23 12.32 13.15
C LEU A 349 5.82 12.86 12.85
N PHE A 350 5.70 13.82 11.94
CA PHE A 350 4.38 14.33 11.51
C PHE A 350 3.56 13.27 10.80
N LEU A 351 4.16 12.45 9.93
CA LEU A 351 3.49 11.34 9.25
C LEU A 351 2.96 10.31 10.25
N ILE A 352 3.74 9.97 11.28
CA ILE A 352 3.27 9.07 12.36
C ILE A 352 2.14 9.72 13.16
N LEU A 353 2.22 11.01 13.45
CA LEU A 353 1.14 11.74 14.13
C LEU A 353 -0.14 11.70 13.29
N PHE A 354 -0.05 11.98 11.98
CA PHE A 354 -1.19 11.88 11.06
C PHE A 354 -1.79 10.48 11.04
N LEU A 355 -0.94 9.46 10.97
CA LEU A 355 -1.38 8.07 11.02
C LEU A 355 -2.14 7.76 12.30
N ILE A 356 -1.63 8.17 13.47
CA ILE A 356 -2.30 7.94 14.75
C ILE A 356 -3.68 8.59 14.78
N ILE A 357 -3.80 9.84 14.30
CA ILE A 357 -5.08 10.55 14.22
C ILE A 357 -6.06 9.81 13.32
N VAL A 358 -5.60 9.33 12.15
CA VAL A 358 -6.43 8.58 11.20
C VAL A 358 -6.85 7.23 11.79
N ILE A 359 -5.94 6.49 12.44
CA ILE A 359 -6.27 5.22 13.11
C ILE A 359 -7.32 5.44 14.21
N ILE A 360 -7.12 6.43 15.09
CA ILE A 360 -8.06 6.71 16.19
C ILE A 360 -9.44 7.02 15.61
N GLY A 361 -9.54 7.94 14.65
CA GLY A 361 -10.82 8.31 14.06
C GLY A 361 -11.52 7.17 13.31
N THR A 362 -10.77 6.24 12.74
CA THR A 362 -11.32 5.10 11.99
C THR A 362 -11.69 3.92 12.90
N VAL A 363 -10.87 3.64 13.93
CA VAL A 363 -11.06 2.46 14.80
C VAL A 363 -11.97 2.76 15.98
N TYR A 364 -11.99 4.00 16.48
CA TYR A 364 -12.80 4.39 17.65
C TYR A 364 -14.29 4.05 17.51
N PRO A 365 -14.98 4.33 16.39
CA PRO A 365 -16.38 3.93 16.19
C PRO A 365 -16.57 2.42 16.30
N ILE A 366 -15.65 1.61 15.77
CA ILE A 366 -15.71 0.14 15.81
C ILE A 366 -15.61 -0.36 17.25
N VAL A 367 -14.65 0.17 18.00
CA VAL A 367 -14.44 -0.21 19.41
C VAL A 367 -15.65 0.16 20.25
N LEU A 368 -16.20 1.35 20.04
CA LEU A 368 -17.38 1.83 20.80
C LEU A 368 -18.63 0.99 20.48
N SER A 369 -18.83 0.66 19.21
CA SER A 369 -19.92 -0.24 18.80
C SER A 369 -19.80 -1.63 19.46
N ALA A 370 -18.57 -2.18 19.50
CA ALA A 370 -18.33 -3.52 20.07
C ALA A 370 -18.47 -3.57 21.61
N ILE A 371 -18.07 -2.49 22.33
CA ILE A 371 -18.06 -2.48 23.81
C ILE A 371 -19.34 -1.90 24.39
N ALA A 372 -19.86 -0.83 23.78
CA ALA A 372 -20.96 -0.04 24.33
C ALA A 372 -22.27 -0.15 23.52
N ASN A 373 -22.29 -0.92 22.42
CA ASN A 373 -23.41 -1.01 21.48
C ASN A 373 -23.87 0.38 20.97
N GLN A 374 -22.96 1.34 20.88
CA GLN A 374 -23.24 2.68 20.39
C GLN A 374 -22.69 2.86 18.99
N ASN A 375 -23.56 3.18 18.04
CA ASN A 375 -23.17 3.48 16.67
C ASN A 375 -22.92 4.98 16.51
N ILE A 376 -21.65 5.37 16.41
CA ILE A 376 -21.23 6.72 16.10
C ILE A 376 -20.47 6.73 14.77
N SER A 377 -20.42 7.90 14.12
CA SER A 377 -19.56 8.13 12.96
C SER A 377 -18.61 9.29 13.27
N VAL A 378 -17.35 9.15 12.83
CA VAL A 378 -16.33 10.19 12.90
C VAL A 378 -16.18 10.78 11.50
N GLY A 379 -16.66 12.01 11.33
CA GLY A 379 -16.70 12.68 10.04
C GLY A 379 -15.53 13.64 9.79
N PRO A 380 -15.56 14.37 8.64
CA PRO A 380 -14.51 15.28 8.21
C PRO A 380 -14.14 16.37 9.23
N PHE A 381 -15.08 16.81 10.06
CA PHE A 381 -14.83 17.81 11.09
C PHE A 381 -13.71 17.40 12.04
N TYR A 382 -13.72 16.15 12.52
CA TYR A 382 -12.68 15.64 13.42
C TYR A 382 -11.29 15.69 12.74
N TYR A 383 -11.17 15.10 11.57
CA TYR A 383 -9.88 15.01 10.87
C TYR A 383 -9.37 16.38 10.44
N ASN A 384 -10.22 17.21 9.84
CA ASN A 384 -9.82 18.52 9.32
C ASN A 384 -9.39 19.47 10.45
N THR A 385 -10.11 19.46 11.58
CA THR A 385 -9.79 20.34 12.71
C THR A 385 -8.49 19.95 13.40
N ILE A 386 -8.28 18.65 13.61
CA ILE A 386 -7.09 18.17 14.33
C ILE A 386 -5.86 18.19 13.44
N LEU A 387 -5.98 17.81 12.14
CA LEU A 387 -4.83 17.73 11.24
C LEU A 387 -4.35 19.11 10.76
N ALA A 388 -5.25 20.07 10.53
CA ALA A 388 -4.90 21.34 9.89
C ALA A 388 -3.65 22.05 10.47
N PRO A 389 -3.51 22.26 11.78
CA PRO A 389 -2.34 22.95 12.31
C PRO A 389 -1.03 22.20 12.07
N PHE A 390 -1.06 20.87 12.08
CA PHE A 390 0.11 20.04 11.85
C PHE A 390 0.47 19.94 10.36
N VAL A 391 -0.53 19.95 9.47
CA VAL A 391 -0.32 19.94 8.01
C VAL A 391 0.42 21.20 7.57
N PHE A 392 0.15 22.36 8.12
CA PHE A 392 0.85 23.60 7.76
C PHE A 392 2.35 23.50 8.08
N ILE A 393 2.70 23.01 9.28
CA ILE A 393 4.10 22.81 9.67
C ILE A 393 4.75 21.75 8.77
N PHE A 394 4.03 20.66 8.47
CA PHE A 394 4.51 19.59 7.61
C PHE A 394 4.81 20.07 6.19
N LEU A 395 3.91 20.84 5.57
CA LEU A 395 4.12 21.44 4.24
C LEU A 395 5.34 22.37 4.21
N PHE A 396 5.55 23.17 5.27
CA PHE A 396 6.75 23.99 5.41
C PHE A 396 8.03 23.13 5.46
N LEU A 397 8.02 22.07 6.26
CA LEU A 397 9.16 21.16 6.37
C LEU A 397 9.43 20.43 5.06
N MET A 398 8.38 20.00 4.34
CA MET A 398 8.49 19.35 3.03
C MET A 398 9.11 20.27 1.98
N GLY A 399 8.72 21.55 1.95
CA GLY A 399 9.29 22.53 1.02
C GLY A 399 10.73 22.94 1.37
N THR A 400 11.05 23.02 2.67
CA THR A 400 12.36 23.45 3.15
C THR A 400 13.41 22.33 3.12
N GLY A 401 13.03 21.10 3.49
CA GLY A 401 13.96 19.97 3.63
C GLY A 401 14.81 19.68 2.38
N PRO A 402 14.24 19.61 1.17
CA PRO A 402 15.01 19.41 -0.07
C PRO A 402 16.08 20.45 -0.31
N LEU A 403 15.86 21.70 0.10
CA LEU A 403 16.80 22.82 -0.05
C LEU A 403 18.04 22.70 0.84
N MET A 404 17.97 21.87 1.92
CA MET A 404 19.05 21.69 2.88
C MET A 404 20.10 20.69 2.38
N LYS A 405 21.32 20.80 2.92
CA LYS A 405 22.43 19.87 2.64
C LYS A 405 22.44 18.70 3.62
N TRP A 406 22.95 17.57 3.14
CA TRP A 406 23.25 16.41 3.99
C TRP A 406 24.40 16.73 4.96
N TYR A 407 24.28 16.30 6.21
CA TYR A 407 25.31 16.37 7.28
C TYR A 407 25.77 17.79 7.67
N LYS A 408 25.13 18.85 7.17
CA LYS A 408 25.53 20.24 7.43
C LYS A 408 24.34 21.09 7.83
N ASN A 409 24.59 22.00 8.77
CA ASN A 409 23.64 23.08 9.06
C ASN A 409 23.86 24.19 8.01
N ASP A 410 22.98 24.24 7.01
CA ASP A 410 23.06 25.19 5.89
C ASP A 410 21.92 26.22 5.89
N PHE A 411 21.11 26.23 6.95
CA PHE A 411 19.91 27.08 7.03
C PHE A 411 20.23 28.57 6.85
N ASN A 412 21.28 29.06 7.53
CA ASN A 412 21.64 30.47 7.43
C ASN A 412 22.01 30.90 6.01
N SER A 413 22.65 30.04 5.24
CA SER A 413 22.97 30.32 3.83
C SER A 413 21.73 30.32 2.92
N LYS A 414 20.68 29.63 3.31
CA LYS A 414 19.42 29.50 2.57
C LYS A 414 18.30 30.42 3.11
N LYS A 415 18.52 31.12 4.21
CA LYS A 415 17.51 31.96 4.87
C LYS A 415 16.81 32.94 3.93
N ASN A 416 17.61 33.70 3.14
CA ASN A 416 17.03 34.69 2.21
C ASN A 416 16.19 34.00 1.12
N LEU A 417 16.61 32.85 0.61
CA LEU A 417 15.84 32.05 -0.35
C LEU A 417 14.51 31.58 0.26
N ILE A 418 14.52 31.04 1.47
CA ILE A 418 13.33 30.56 2.18
C ILE A 418 12.34 31.71 2.39
N ILE A 419 12.84 32.88 2.79
CA ILE A 419 12.01 34.09 2.97
C ILE A 419 11.42 34.52 1.61
N SER A 420 12.22 34.57 0.53
CA SER A 420 11.73 34.96 -0.80
C SER A 420 10.63 33.99 -1.30
N ILE A 421 10.80 32.67 -1.13
CA ILE A 421 9.78 31.69 -1.47
C ILE A 421 8.51 31.94 -0.65
N GLY A 422 8.64 32.22 0.65
CA GLY A 422 7.51 32.52 1.52
C GLY A 422 6.75 33.77 1.06
N LEU A 423 7.44 34.85 0.71
CA LEU A 423 6.82 36.08 0.22
C LEU A 423 6.06 35.86 -1.10
N ILE A 424 6.68 35.15 -2.06
CA ILE A 424 6.00 34.78 -3.32
C ILE A 424 4.73 33.98 -3.03
N SER A 425 4.80 33.01 -2.13
CA SER A 425 3.67 32.16 -1.76
C SER A 425 2.55 32.94 -1.09
N CYS A 426 2.87 33.90 -0.22
CA CYS A 426 1.89 34.81 0.35
C CYS A 426 1.19 35.65 -0.71
N ILE A 427 1.94 36.23 -1.66
CA ILE A 427 1.37 37.04 -2.75
C ILE A 427 0.41 36.16 -3.60
N LEU A 428 0.82 34.98 -4.00
CA LEU A 428 -0.01 34.08 -4.80
C LEU A 428 -1.29 33.67 -4.04
N ALA A 429 -1.18 33.35 -2.75
CA ALA A 429 -2.31 33.01 -1.93
C ALA A 429 -3.30 34.16 -1.78
N LEU A 430 -2.82 35.39 -1.58
CA LEU A 430 -3.67 36.59 -1.47
C LEU A 430 -4.38 36.89 -2.79
N ILE A 431 -3.70 36.74 -3.93
CA ILE A 431 -4.31 36.91 -5.25
C ILE A 431 -5.48 35.92 -5.42
N ILE A 432 -5.27 34.63 -5.15
CA ILE A 432 -6.33 33.63 -5.31
C ILE A 432 -7.47 33.89 -4.30
N SER A 433 -7.16 34.18 -3.05
CA SER A 433 -8.16 34.52 -2.03
C SER A 433 -9.02 35.72 -2.45
N TYR A 434 -8.42 36.75 -3.05
CA TYR A 434 -9.15 37.89 -3.58
C TYR A 434 -10.13 37.52 -4.68
N PHE A 435 -9.69 36.71 -5.67
CA PHE A 435 -10.57 36.24 -6.76
C PHE A 435 -11.63 35.23 -6.34
N SER A 436 -11.37 34.41 -5.32
CA SER A 436 -12.34 33.45 -4.78
C SER A 436 -13.31 34.07 -3.77
N SER A 437 -13.11 35.34 -3.38
CA SER A 437 -13.89 36.04 -2.31
C SER A 437 -13.87 35.30 -0.97
N GLU A 438 -12.91 34.43 -0.73
CA GLU A 438 -12.78 33.65 0.49
C GLU A 438 -11.90 34.38 1.51
N THR A 439 -12.47 34.56 2.72
CA THR A 439 -11.81 35.27 3.84
C THR A 439 -11.42 34.32 4.99
N ASN A 440 -11.70 33.04 4.88
CA ASN A 440 -11.39 32.09 5.94
C ASN A 440 -9.86 31.97 6.12
N ILE A 441 -9.39 32.21 7.34
CA ILE A 441 -7.96 32.22 7.68
C ILE A 441 -7.31 30.83 7.44
N ILE A 442 -8.03 29.73 7.70
CA ILE A 442 -7.51 28.36 7.48
C ILE A 442 -7.31 28.11 5.99
N TYR A 443 -8.24 28.57 5.15
CA TYR A 443 -8.12 28.49 3.69
C TYR A 443 -6.90 29.29 3.19
N ILE A 444 -6.73 30.53 3.65
CA ILE A 444 -5.59 31.37 3.26
C ILE A 444 -4.26 30.75 3.70
N LEU A 445 -4.16 30.24 4.93
CA LEU A 445 -2.97 29.55 5.41
C LEU A 445 -2.71 28.29 4.59
N GLY A 446 -3.73 27.51 4.26
CA GLY A 446 -3.63 26.35 3.39
C GLY A 446 -3.05 26.71 2.02
N LEU A 447 -3.51 27.78 1.40
CA LEU A 447 -2.95 28.28 0.13
C LEU A 447 -1.50 28.71 0.27
N ILE A 448 -1.15 29.47 1.32
CA ILE A 448 0.23 29.92 1.55
C ILE A 448 1.19 28.75 1.62
N PHE A 449 0.91 27.74 2.46
CA PHE A 449 1.81 26.60 2.63
C PHE A 449 1.82 25.67 1.42
N SER A 450 0.70 25.53 0.71
CA SER A 450 0.65 24.77 -0.55
C SER A 450 1.50 25.43 -1.64
N PHE A 451 1.36 26.76 -1.81
CA PHE A 451 2.22 27.50 -2.74
C PHE A 451 3.68 27.49 -2.31
N TYR A 452 3.95 27.54 -1.01
CA TYR A 452 5.32 27.41 -0.50
C TYR A 452 5.96 26.08 -0.94
N LEU A 453 5.25 24.97 -0.79
CA LEU A 453 5.72 23.67 -1.25
C LEU A 453 5.94 23.64 -2.76
N ILE A 454 4.98 24.14 -3.54
CA ILE A 454 5.07 24.16 -5.02
C ILE A 454 6.27 24.99 -5.49
N VAL A 455 6.40 26.24 -5.00
CA VAL A 455 7.48 27.15 -5.40
C VAL A 455 8.85 26.61 -4.96
N ALA A 456 8.96 26.06 -3.73
CA ALA A 456 10.19 25.46 -3.25
C ALA A 456 10.60 24.23 -4.10
N THR A 457 9.66 23.39 -4.49
CA THR A 457 9.90 22.22 -5.34
C THR A 457 10.33 22.64 -6.75
N ILE A 458 9.67 23.63 -7.35
CA ILE A 458 10.05 24.19 -8.65
C ILE A 458 11.47 24.77 -8.58
N PHE A 459 11.77 25.51 -7.52
CA PHE A 459 13.11 26.08 -7.34
C PHE A 459 14.18 24.98 -7.24
N GLU A 460 13.95 23.94 -6.44
CA GLU A 460 14.88 22.81 -6.30
C GLU A 460 15.12 22.11 -7.64
N LEU A 461 14.07 21.82 -8.40
CA LEU A 461 14.16 21.13 -9.68
C LEU A 461 14.95 21.93 -10.74
N PHE A 462 14.70 23.23 -10.85
CA PHE A 462 15.25 24.03 -11.95
C PHE A 462 16.57 24.75 -11.63
N PHE A 463 16.78 25.12 -10.36
CA PHE A 463 17.92 25.96 -9.97
C PHE A 463 19.01 25.21 -9.20
N SER A 464 18.66 24.16 -8.47
CA SER A 464 19.67 23.32 -7.80
C SER A 464 20.35 22.36 -8.76
N SER A 465 19.66 21.89 -9.78
CA SER A 465 20.20 20.96 -10.79
C SER A 465 21.21 21.58 -11.75
N LYS A 466 21.27 22.91 -11.90
CA LYS A 466 22.25 23.59 -12.76
C LYS A 466 23.71 23.43 -12.32
N ASN A 467 23.96 23.10 -11.07
CA ASN A 467 25.29 22.85 -10.50
C ASN A 467 25.69 21.41 -10.32
N GLN A 468 24.79 20.45 -10.55
CA GLN A 468 25.06 19.01 -10.43
C GLN A 468 24.25 18.22 -11.44
N LEU A 469 24.91 17.89 -12.59
CA LEU A 469 24.63 16.68 -13.34
C LEU A 469 23.43 16.62 -14.29
N ASN A 470 23.73 16.19 -15.50
CA ASN A 470 22.81 15.68 -16.52
C ASN A 470 21.61 14.91 -15.92
N PHE A 471 20.42 15.26 -16.33
CA PHE A 471 19.13 14.61 -16.01
C PHE A 471 19.16 13.06 -16.07
N LYS A 472 20.10 12.48 -16.82
CA LYS A 472 20.37 11.02 -16.87
C LYS A 472 20.91 10.43 -15.55
N GLN A 473 21.53 11.20 -14.66
CA GLN A 473 22.00 10.69 -13.36
C GLN A 473 20.95 10.78 -12.26
N TYR A 474 19.84 11.48 -12.47
CA TYR A 474 18.70 11.50 -11.56
C TYR A 474 17.81 10.25 -11.72
N LEU A 475 17.85 9.61 -12.90
CA LEU A 475 17.05 8.42 -13.24
C LEU A 475 17.82 7.09 -13.08
N SER A 476 19.10 7.13 -12.82
CA SER A 476 19.92 5.95 -12.51
C SER A 476 20.09 5.71 -11.01
#